data_e2a769f195592d3a07910ab30cb7f766
#
_entry.id   e2a769f195592d3a07910ab30cb7f766
#
_cell.length_a   1.000
_cell.length_b   1.000
_cell.length_c   1.000
_cell.angle_alpha   90.00
_cell.angle_beta   90.00
_cell.angle_gamma   90.00
#
_symmetry.space_group_name_H-M   'P 1'
#
loop_
_entity.id
_entity.type
_entity.pdbx_description
1 polymer ?
#
loop_
_entity_poly.entity_id
_entity_poly.type
_entity_poly.pdbx_seq_one_letter_code
_entity_poly.pdbx_strand_id
1 'polypeptide(L)'
;MDEKNLLKLWNEKRMQIIIAQIAPALVLTAIFVLATQGTLATANEEAGYLVIGVAAVTGFLAIVSQYAAIREAEALLLDMGKLKDASALTKKIAGSRDFLSLTAIAVIGLGLSIFALVVWAVMG
;
A
#
# COMPACT_ATOMS: atom_id res chain seq x y z
N MET A 1 7.56 -14.54 -22.48
CA MET A 1 6.67 -13.40 -22.75
C MET A 1 7.43 -12.34 -23.52
N ASP A 2 6.77 -11.67 -24.44
CA ASP A 2 7.39 -10.57 -25.17
C ASP A 2 7.34 -9.26 -24.37
N GLU A 3 8.06 -8.26 -24.87
CA GLU A 3 8.16 -6.96 -24.21
C GLU A 3 6.80 -6.30 -23.99
N LYS A 4 5.93 -6.36 -24.99
CA LYS A 4 4.60 -5.75 -24.95
C LYS A 4 3.75 -6.34 -23.81
N ASN A 5 3.75 -7.66 -23.67
CA ASN A 5 3.01 -8.34 -22.62
C ASN A 5 3.59 -8.03 -21.24
N LEU A 6 4.91 -7.96 -21.12
CA LEU A 6 5.56 -7.61 -19.86
C LEU A 6 5.24 -6.19 -19.42
N LEU A 7 5.23 -5.23 -20.36
CA LEU A 7 4.84 -3.84 -20.06
C LEU A 7 3.38 -3.74 -19.62
N LYS A 8 2.51 -4.52 -20.25
CA LYS A 8 1.10 -4.57 -19.87
C LYS A 8 0.94 -5.10 -18.43
N LEU A 9 1.63 -6.18 -18.08
CA LEU A 9 1.62 -6.72 -16.73
C LEU A 9 2.18 -5.73 -15.73
N TRP A 10 3.24 -5.00 -16.08
CA TRP A 10 3.80 -3.96 -15.23
C TRP A 10 2.76 -2.88 -14.89
N ASN A 11 2.01 -2.42 -15.88
CA ASN A 11 0.96 -1.44 -15.65
C ASN A 11 -0.14 -2.00 -14.74
N GLU A 12 -0.51 -3.27 -14.92
CA GLU A 12 -1.48 -3.93 -14.06
C GLU A 12 -1.01 -3.99 -12.61
N LYS A 13 0.27 -4.34 -12.38
CA LYS A 13 0.85 -4.39 -11.03
C LYS A 13 0.91 -3.02 -10.38
N ARG A 14 1.32 -1.99 -11.12
CA ARG A 14 1.31 -0.61 -10.62
C ARG A 14 -0.09 -0.20 -10.20
N MET A 15 -1.07 -0.49 -11.03
CA MET A 15 -2.47 -0.15 -10.74
C MET A 15 -2.95 -0.88 -9.48
N GLN A 16 -2.62 -2.17 -9.32
CA GLN A 16 -2.98 -2.93 -8.12
C GLN A 16 -2.39 -2.31 -6.85
N ILE A 17 -1.13 -1.88 -6.90
CA ILE A 17 -0.48 -1.23 -5.75
C ILE A 17 -1.20 0.08 -5.40
N ILE A 18 -1.54 0.88 -6.40
CA ILE A 18 -2.23 2.16 -6.20
C ILE A 18 -3.65 1.94 -5.65
N ILE A 19 -4.41 1.01 -6.25
CA ILE A 19 -5.79 0.72 -5.84
C ILE A 19 -5.82 0.17 -4.41
N ALA A 20 -4.85 -0.64 -4.02
CA ALA A 20 -4.79 -1.21 -2.68
C ALA A 20 -4.67 -0.14 -1.59
N GLN A 21 -4.29 1.09 -1.93
CA GLN A 21 -4.21 2.21 -0.99
C GLN A 21 -5.55 2.93 -0.78
N ILE A 22 -6.52 2.71 -1.65
CA ILE A 22 -7.80 3.47 -1.62
C ILE A 22 -8.62 3.16 -0.38
N ALA A 23 -8.82 1.87 -0.05
CA ALA A 23 -9.62 1.49 1.10
C ALA A 23 -9.04 2.01 2.42
N PRO A 24 -7.73 1.81 2.73
CA PRO A 24 -7.17 2.38 3.96
C PRO A 24 -7.17 3.91 3.96
N ALA A 25 -7.02 4.57 2.80
CA ALA A 25 -7.09 6.02 2.72
C ALA A 25 -8.48 6.54 3.09
N LEU A 26 -9.54 5.88 2.64
CA LEU A 26 -10.91 6.24 2.99
C LEU A 26 -11.17 6.05 4.49
N VAL A 27 -10.72 4.95 5.07
CA VAL A 27 -10.86 4.67 6.51
C VAL A 27 -10.11 5.72 7.32
N LEU A 28 -8.86 6.02 6.97
CA LEU A 28 -8.06 7.01 7.67
C LEU A 28 -8.65 8.41 7.56
N THR A 29 -9.20 8.76 6.41
CA THR A 29 -9.88 10.05 6.22
C THR A 29 -11.08 10.16 7.14
N ALA A 30 -11.89 9.11 7.24
CA ALA A 30 -13.05 9.08 8.15
C ALA A 30 -12.60 9.23 9.61
N ILE A 31 -11.58 8.52 10.03
CA ILE A 31 -11.03 8.60 11.39
C ILE A 31 -10.49 10.00 11.66
N PHE A 32 -9.78 10.60 10.71
CA PHE A 32 -9.24 11.94 10.83
C PHE A 32 -10.38 12.97 11.03
N VAL A 33 -11.43 12.89 10.25
CA VAL A 33 -12.59 13.78 10.38
C VAL A 33 -13.22 13.63 11.76
N LEU A 34 -13.43 12.39 12.22
CA LEU A 34 -13.99 12.14 13.55
C LEU A 34 -13.10 12.70 14.65
N ALA A 35 -11.79 12.57 14.51
CA ALA A 35 -10.83 13.08 15.49
C ALA A 35 -10.86 14.61 15.55
N THR A 36 -10.89 15.29 14.40
CA THR A 36 -10.92 16.76 14.34
C THR A 36 -12.22 17.34 14.86
N GLN A 37 -13.32 16.59 14.79
CA GLN A 37 -14.62 17.02 15.32
C GLN A 37 -14.76 16.69 16.81
N GLY A 38 -13.78 16.06 17.42
CA GLY A 38 -13.85 15.66 18.82
C GLY A 38 -14.74 14.44 19.10
N THR A 39 -15.27 13.81 18.06
CA THR A 39 -16.20 12.68 18.21
C THR A 39 -15.50 11.46 18.83
N LEU A 40 -14.22 11.22 18.52
CA LEU A 40 -13.47 10.11 19.11
C LEU A 40 -13.28 10.29 20.61
N ALA A 41 -13.06 11.51 21.06
CA ALA A 41 -12.87 11.81 22.48
C ALA A 41 -14.14 11.59 23.29
N THR A 42 -15.32 11.74 22.66
CA THR A 42 -16.61 11.56 23.31
C THR A 42 -17.25 10.21 23.05
N ALA A 43 -16.64 9.37 22.19
CA ALA A 43 -17.14 8.05 21.89
C ALA A 43 -17.02 7.13 23.11
N ASN A 44 -17.93 6.16 23.24
CA ASN A 44 -17.80 5.15 24.28
C ASN A 44 -16.64 4.20 23.96
N GLU A 45 -16.27 3.38 24.96
CA GLU A 45 -15.14 2.48 24.85
C GLU A 45 -15.32 1.46 23.72
N GLU A 46 -16.51 0.91 23.57
CA GLU A 46 -16.80 -0.08 22.52
C GLU A 46 -16.65 0.54 21.13
N ALA A 47 -17.12 1.75 20.91
CA ALA A 47 -16.96 2.45 19.64
C ALA A 47 -15.48 2.72 19.35
N GLY A 48 -14.69 3.08 20.36
CA GLY A 48 -13.25 3.26 20.23
C GLY A 48 -12.54 1.97 19.80
N TYR A 49 -12.87 0.86 20.41
CA TYR A 49 -12.30 -0.45 20.03
C TYR A 49 -12.71 -0.84 18.61
N LEU A 50 -13.94 -0.54 18.20
CA LEU A 50 -14.39 -0.80 16.83
C LEU A 50 -13.57 -0.01 15.81
N VAL A 51 -13.28 1.26 16.08
CA VAL A 51 -12.43 2.09 15.22
C VAL A 51 -11.04 1.47 15.08
N ILE A 52 -10.43 1.07 16.19
CA ILE A 52 -9.12 0.41 16.17
C ILE A 52 -9.17 -0.89 15.38
N GLY A 53 -10.22 -1.70 15.59
CA GLY A 53 -10.38 -2.96 14.87
C GLY A 53 -10.52 -2.78 13.37
N VAL A 54 -11.34 -1.82 12.93
CA VAL A 54 -11.51 -1.52 11.51
C VAL A 54 -10.20 -1.02 10.90
N ALA A 55 -9.50 -0.14 11.59
CA ALA A 55 -8.20 0.36 11.13
C ALA A 55 -7.17 -0.76 11.03
N ALA A 56 -7.12 -1.67 12.01
CA ALA A 56 -6.19 -2.79 12.03
C ALA A 56 -6.45 -3.76 10.87
N VAL A 57 -7.70 -4.16 10.68
CA VAL A 57 -8.06 -5.12 9.63
C VAL A 57 -7.83 -4.51 8.25
N THR A 58 -8.32 -3.29 8.02
CA THR A 58 -8.16 -2.61 6.74
C THR A 58 -6.69 -2.39 6.41
N GLY A 59 -5.92 -1.91 7.38
CA GLY A 59 -4.48 -1.65 7.20
C GLY A 59 -3.69 -2.93 6.96
N PHE A 60 -3.97 -3.98 7.73
CA PHE A 60 -3.29 -5.26 7.59
C PHE A 60 -3.55 -5.89 6.20
N LEU A 61 -4.82 -5.92 5.79
CA LEU A 61 -5.18 -6.47 4.48
C LEU A 61 -4.56 -5.65 3.34
N ALA A 62 -4.53 -4.33 3.47
CA ALA A 62 -3.90 -3.45 2.49
C ALA A 62 -2.40 -3.72 2.38
N ILE A 63 -1.70 -3.87 3.52
CA ILE A 63 -0.27 -4.17 3.53
C ILE A 63 0.00 -5.51 2.88
N VAL A 64 -0.77 -6.55 3.20
CA VAL A 64 -0.62 -7.88 2.59
C VAL A 64 -0.82 -7.81 1.08
N SER A 65 -1.88 -7.14 0.62
CA SER A 65 -2.19 -7.01 -0.80
C SER A 65 -1.10 -6.23 -1.55
N GLN A 66 -0.64 -5.13 -0.97
CA GLN A 66 0.42 -4.33 -1.58
C GLN A 66 1.75 -5.07 -1.61
N TYR A 67 2.09 -5.77 -0.54
CA TYR A 67 3.32 -6.55 -0.48
C TYR A 67 3.33 -7.66 -1.52
N ALA A 68 2.21 -8.38 -1.67
CA ALA A 68 2.09 -9.42 -2.69
C ALA A 68 2.24 -8.83 -4.09
N ALA A 69 1.58 -7.71 -4.38
CA ALA A 69 1.69 -7.05 -5.69
C ALA A 69 3.13 -6.57 -5.97
N ILE A 70 3.81 -6.04 -4.96
CA ILE A 70 5.21 -5.60 -5.09
C ILE A 70 6.12 -6.78 -5.37
N ARG A 71 5.94 -7.92 -4.69
CA ARG A 71 6.74 -9.13 -4.93
C ARG A 71 6.55 -9.65 -6.36
N GLU A 72 5.31 -9.66 -6.84
CA GLU A 72 5.03 -10.04 -8.23
C GLU A 72 5.65 -9.06 -9.23
N ALA A 73 5.60 -7.77 -8.92
CA ALA A 73 6.24 -6.74 -9.75
C ALA A 73 7.76 -6.91 -9.80
N GLU A 74 8.40 -7.26 -8.69
CA GLU A 74 9.84 -7.55 -8.66
C GLU A 74 10.21 -8.70 -9.59
N ALA A 75 9.43 -9.80 -9.55
CA ALA A 75 9.64 -10.93 -10.44
C ALA A 75 9.48 -10.53 -11.92
N LEU A 76 8.48 -9.70 -12.21
CA LEU A 76 8.24 -9.16 -13.54
C LEU A 76 9.42 -8.32 -14.03
N LEU A 77 10.01 -7.50 -13.15
CA LEU A 77 11.18 -6.70 -13.50
C LEU A 77 12.40 -7.57 -13.81
N LEU A 78 12.56 -8.69 -13.13
CA LEU A 78 13.62 -9.64 -13.45
C LEU A 78 13.43 -10.21 -14.86
N ASP A 79 12.20 -10.57 -15.23
CA ASP A 79 11.91 -11.06 -16.57
C ASP A 79 12.15 -9.99 -17.63
N MET A 80 11.77 -8.74 -17.34
CA MET A 80 12.03 -7.61 -18.26
C MET A 80 13.53 -7.38 -18.44
N GLY A 81 14.33 -7.57 -17.40
CA GLY A 81 15.79 -7.41 -17.46
C GLY A 81 16.48 -8.45 -18.30
N LYS A 82 15.81 -9.58 -18.59
CA LYS A 82 16.37 -10.66 -19.43
C LYS A 82 16.08 -10.46 -20.91
N LEU A 83 15.28 -9.49 -21.29
CA LEU A 83 14.94 -9.24 -22.69
C LEU A 83 16.16 -8.68 -23.43
N LYS A 84 16.35 -9.20 -24.65
CA LYS A 84 17.34 -8.67 -25.61
C LYS A 84 16.63 -7.57 -26.43
N ASP A 85 17.39 -6.56 -26.83
CA ASP A 85 16.88 -5.48 -27.68
C ASP A 85 15.63 -4.78 -27.12
N ALA A 86 15.55 -4.71 -25.78
CA ALA A 86 14.45 -4.03 -25.10
C ALA A 86 14.51 -2.52 -25.34
N SER A 87 13.35 -1.87 -25.37
CA SER A 87 13.26 -0.42 -25.46
C SER A 87 13.92 0.27 -24.27
N ALA A 88 14.22 1.56 -24.41
CA ALA A 88 14.77 2.35 -23.31
C ALA A 88 13.83 2.38 -22.11
N LEU A 89 12.51 2.44 -22.36
CA LEU A 89 11.49 2.42 -21.30
C LEU A 89 11.56 1.11 -20.51
N THR A 90 11.61 -0.04 -21.21
CA THR A 90 11.68 -1.36 -20.57
C THR A 90 12.94 -1.49 -19.73
N LYS A 91 14.09 -1.05 -20.23
CA LYS A 91 15.35 -1.08 -19.50
C LYS A 91 15.28 -0.23 -18.24
N LYS A 92 14.69 0.95 -18.32
CA LYS A 92 14.54 1.84 -17.17
C LYS A 92 13.61 1.24 -16.11
N ILE A 93 12.49 0.66 -16.54
CA ILE A 93 11.57 -0.01 -15.62
C ILE A 93 12.26 -1.19 -14.95
N ALA A 94 12.96 -2.03 -15.72
CA ALA A 94 13.69 -3.18 -15.16
C ALA A 94 14.73 -2.77 -14.13
N GLY A 95 15.35 -1.60 -14.29
CA GLY A 95 16.31 -1.05 -13.34
C GLY A 95 15.70 -0.46 -12.07
N SER A 96 14.37 -0.40 -11.96
CA SER A 96 13.69 0.21 -10.81
C SER A 96 13.40 -0.76 -9.67
N ARG A 97 13.95 -1.96 -9.70
CA ARG A 97 13.71 -3.00 -8.69
C ARG A 97 14.00 -2.53 -7.27
N ASP A 98 15.07 -1.78 -7.08
CA ASP A 98 15.44 -1.25 -5.76
C ASP A 98 14.38 -0.28 -5.22
N PHE A 99 13.73 0.48 -6.10
CA PHE A 99 12.64 1.36 -5.72
C PHE A 99 11.42 0.59 -5.23
N LEU A 100 11.15 -0.61 -5.79
CA LEU A 100 10.06 -1.45 -5.32
C LEU A 100 10.34 -1.97 -3.91
N SER A 101 11.58 -2.38 -3.62
CA SER A 101 11.97 -2.79 -2.27
C SER A 101 11.80 -1.65 -1.28
N LEU A 102 12.22 -0.44 -1.66
CA LEU A 102 12.03 0.75 -0.85
C LEU A 102 10.54 1.04 -0.62
N THR A 103 9.71 0.88 -1.66
CA THR A 103 8.25 1.06 -1.56
C THR A 103 7.65 0.08 -0.56
N ALA A 104 8.07 -1.19 -0.58
CA ALA A 104 7.59 -2.19 0.38
C ALA A 104 7.93 -1.79 1.82
N ILE A 105 9.15 -1.35 2.07
CA ILE A 105 9.58 -0.89 3.39
C ILE A 105 8.75 0.33 3.82
N ALA A 106 8.55 1.28 2.92
CA ALA A 106 7.78 2.48 3.21
C ALA A 106 6.32 2.16 3.52
N VAL A 107 5.69 1.28 2.75
CA VAL A 107 4.29 0.86 2.98
C VAL A 107 4.13 0.25 4.36
N ILE A 108 5.02 -0.65 4.74
CA ILE A 108 4.96 -1.32 6.05
C ILE A 108 5.23 -0.32 7.17
N GLY A 109 6.31 0.45 7.06
CA GLY A 109 6.71 1.41 8.10
C GLY A 109 5.70 2.51 8.32
N LEU A 110 5.21 3.13 7.25
CA LEU A 110 4.20 4.18 7.34
C LEU A 110 2.86 3.64 7.81
N GLY A 111 2.48 2.45 7.36
CA GLY A 111 1.25 1.80 7.80
C GLY A 111 1.25 1.53 9.31
N LEU A 112 2.34 1.01 9.83
CA LEU A 112 2.48 0.77 11.28
C LEU A 112 2.49 2.08 12.06
N SER A 113 3.16 3.11 11.56
CA SER A 113 3.21 4.43 12.21
C SER A 113 1.83 5.06 12.27
N ILE A 114 1.07 5.03 11.19
CA ILE A 114 -0.28 5.57 11.13
C ILE A 114 -1.20 4.79 12.07
N PHE A 115 -1.09 3.46 12.11
CA PHE A 115 -1.87 2.64 13.02
C PHE A 115 -1.59 3.00 14.49
N ALA A 116 -0.32 3.21 14.84
CA ALA A 116 0.05 3.65 16.17
C ALA A 116 -0.58 5.00 16.53
N LEU A 117 -0.62 5.93 15.57
CA LEU A 117 -1.26 7.23 15.77
C LEU A 117 -2.78 7.10 15.95
N VAL A 118 -3.42 6.19 15.22
CA VAL A 118 -4.87 5.93 15.38
C VAL A 118 -5.15 5.38 16.77
N VAL A 119 -4.36 4.41 17.24
CA VAL A 119 -4.50 3.86 18.60
C VAL A 119 -4.34 4.96 19.63
N TRP A 120 -3.33 5.80 19.47
CA TRP A 120 -3.09 6.91 20.38
C TRP A 120 -4.25 7.91 20.38
N ALA A 121 -4.79 8.25 19.22
CA ALA A 121 -5.92 9.18 19.11
C ALA A 121 -7.19 8.65 19.77
N VAL A 122 -7.41 7.33 19.72
CA VAL A 122 -8.58 6.68 20.31
C VAL A 122 -8.41 6.48 21.83
N MET A 123 -7.23 6.02 22.25
CA MET A 123 -6.99 5.62 23.65
C MET A 123 -6.43 6.74 24.50
N GLY A 124 -5.77 7.69 23.88
CA GLY A 124 -5.12 8.79 24.55
C GLY A 124 -5.97 9.95 24.83
#